data_de685a274836c879c3fd8ec5d0abea25
#
_entry.id   de685a274836c879c3fd8ec5d0abea25
#
_cell.length_a   1.000
_cell.length_b   1.000
_cell.length_c   1.000
_cell.angle_alpha   90.00
_cell.angle_beta   90.00
_cell.angle_gamma   90.00
#
_symmetry.space_group_name_H-M   'P 1'
#
loop_
_entity.id
_entity.type
_entity.pdbx_description
1 polymer ?
#
loop_
_entity_poly.entity_id
_entity_poly.type
_entity_poly.pdbx_seq_one_letter_code
_entity_poly.pdbx_strand_id
1 'polypeptide(L)'
;YHFKNLTGLIEAIQLTRSAQTQEKRAEQIEALSSKTTQPSVREICSLLVQPAFQLACENTDYRCYIKAFGHKLILTDASPAEMAASHGGGGVSGKQASGMLKLALPHLDAAAYQRRIDAAVRLCSTSMYHQARQKNAFSGDQAELFLHSLVDALVGLFSAAVSPQTQALADKLK
;
A
#
# COMPACT_ATOMS: atom_id res chain seq x y z
N TYR A 1 -29.17 17.80 -1.43
CA TYR A 1 -28.49 16.57 -1.05
C TYR A 1 -27.63 16.11 -2.22
N HIS A 2 -26.27 16.11 -2.05
CA HIS A 2 -25.33 15.75 -3.10
C HIS A 2 -25.15 14.22 -3.28
N PHE A 3 -25.56 13.42 -2.29
CA PHE A 3 -25.40 11.97 -2.30
C PHE A 3 -26.77 11.29 -2.19
N LYS A 4 -27.02 10.30 -3.07
CA LYS A 4 -28.31 9.60 -3.13
C LYS A 4 -28.60 8.77 -1.87
N ASN A 5 -27.55 8.24 -1.22
CA ASN A 5 -27.62 7.43 -0.01
C ASN A 5 -26.25 7.38 0.71
N LEU A 6 -26.19 6.70 1.87
CA LEU A 6 -24.96 6.52 2.64
C LEU A 6 -23.85 5.80 1.87
N THR A 7 -24.19 4.83 1.04
CA THR A 7 -23.22 4.09 0.22
C THR A 7 -22.51 5.03 -0.75
N GLY A 8 -23.26 5.86 -1.48
CA GLY A 8 -22.68 6.86 -2.39
C GLY A 8 -21.79 7.89 -1.69
N LEU A 9 -22.13 8.28 -0.46
CA LEU A 9 -21.25 9.13 0.34
C LEU A 9 -19.94 8.41 0.71
N ILE A 10 -20.00 7.16 1.14
CA ILE A 10 -18.82 6.35 1.48
C ILE A 10 -17.92 6.17 0.26
N GLU A 11 -18.49 5.85 -0.89
CA GLU A 11 -17.75 5.70 -2.15
C GLU A 11 -17.05 7.01 -2.56
N ALA A 12 -17.74 8.14 -2.47
CA ALA A 12 -17.15 9.44 -2.78
C ALA A 12 -15.98 9.78 -1.84
N ILE A 13 -16.10 9.49 -0.55
CA ILE A 13 -15.00 9.67 0.41
C ILE A 13 -13.82 8.78 0.03
N GLN A 14 -14.04 7.50 -0.28
CA GLN A 14 -13.00 6.55 -0.65
C GLN A 14 -12.28 6.98 -1.93
N LEU A 15 -13.02 7.39 -2.96
CA LEU A 15 -12.44 7.89 -4.22
C LEU A 15 -11.58 9.14 -3.99
N THR A 16 -12.08 10.10 -3.20
CA THR A 16 -11.33 11.33 -2.88
C THR A 16 -10.02 11.01 -2.16
N ARG A 17 -10.04 10.14 -1.15
CA ARG A 17 -8.85 9.76 -0.38
C ARG A 17 -7.87 8.92 -1.19
N SER A 18 -8.41 8.06 -2.07
CA SER A 18 -7.59 7.32 -3.04
C SER A 18 -6.87 8.27 -4.01
N ALA A 19 -7.57 9.26 -4.55
CA ALA A 19 -6.98 10.27 -5.44
C ALA A 19 -5.84 11.04 -4.77
N GLN A 20 -6.03 11.50 -3.52
CA GLN A 20 -4.98 12.17 -2.75
C GLN A 20 -3.73 11.28 -2.56
N THR A 21 -3.95 10.01 -2.25
CA THR A 21 -2.82 9.05 -2.08
C THR A 21 -2.09 8.82 -3.40
N GLN A 22 -2.81 8.76 -4.50
CA GLN A 22 -2.22 8.59 -5.84
C GLN A 22 -1.40 9.80 -6.25
N GLU A 23 -1.90 11.00 -6.04
CA GLU A 23 -1.20 12.25 -6.31
C GLU A 23 0.10 12.35 -5.50
N LYS A 24 0.02 12.13 -4.18
CA LYS A 24 1.19 12.15 -3.30
C LYS A 24 2.23 11.09 -3.69
N ARG A 25 1.79 9.90 -4.11
CA ARG A 25 2.69 8.85 -4.63
C ARG A 25 3.33 9.25 -5.95
N ALA A 26 2.59 9.88 -6.86
CA ALA A 26 3.13 10.34 -8.14
C ALA A 26 4.25 11.37 -7.92
N GLU A 27 4.06 12.35 -7.03
CA GLU A 27 5.09 13.31 -6.63
C GLU A 27 6.37 12.61 -6.11
N GLN A 28 6.20 11.60 -5.25
CA GLN A 28 7.32 10.84 -4.70
C GLN A 28 8.04 9.98 -5.75
N ILE A 29 7.31 9.39 -6.69
CA ILE A 29 7.91 8.66 -7.82
C ILE A 29 8.73 9.60 -8.71
N GLU A 30 8.22 10.78 -9.02
CA GLU A 30 8.93 11.79 -9.80
C GLU A 30 10.20 12.22 -9.08
N ALA A 31 10.11 12.56 -7.79
CA ALA A 31 11.26 12.91 -6.97
C ALA A 31 12.30 11.79 -6.87
N LEU A 32 11.88 10.53 -6.80
CA LEU A 32 12.77 9.38 -6.80
C LEU A 32 13.46 9.19 -8.16
N SER A 33 12.69 9.27 -9.25
CA SER A 33 13.17 9.10 -10.62
C SER A 33 14.17 10.20 -11.04
N SER A 34 14.04 11.39 -10.47
CA SER A 34 15.02 12.48 -10.69
C SER A 34 16.36 12.25 -9.97
N LYS A 35 16.37 11.43 -8.91
CA LYS A 35 17.59 11.15 -8.11
C LYS A 35 18.34 9.92 -8.61
N THR A 36 17.64 8.91 -9.09
CA THR A 36 18.24 7.64 -9.52
C THR A 36 17.44 6.95 -10.60
N THR A 37 18.16 6.31 -11.53
CA THR A 37 17.56 5.44 -12.55
C THR A 37 17.33 4.01 -12.07
N GLN A 38 17.95 3.63 -10.94
CA GLN A 38 17.85 2.29 -10.34
C GLN A 38 17.53 2.40 -8.84
N PRO A 39 16.27 2.67 -8.49
CA PRO A 39 15.88 2.74 -7.09
C PRO A 39 15.99 1.37 -6.41
N SER A 40 16.43 1.39 -5.17
CA SER A 40 16.50 0.18 -4.33
C SER A 40 15.10 -0.36 -4.00
N VAL A 41 15.01 -1.65 -3.66
CA VAL A 41 13.76 -2.26 -3.18
C VAL A 41 13.18 -1.47 -1.99
N ARG A 42 14.04 -0.95 -1.10
CA ARG A 42 13.62 -0.14 0.05
C ARG A 42 12.93 1.18 -0.37
N GLU A 43 13.53 1.90 -1.31
CA GLU A 43 12.96 3.15 -1.82
C GLU A 43 11.60 2.91 -2.50
N ILE A 44 11.50 1.81 -3.27
CA ILE A 44 10.24 1.46 -3.91
C ILE A 44 9.19 1.00 -2.87
N CYS A 45 9.58 0.21 -1.86
CA CYS A 45 8.67 -0.17 -0.76
C CYS A 45 8.14 1.04 0.00
N SER A 46 8.94 2.09 0.16
CA SER A 46 8.49 3.35 0.77
C SER A 46 7.32 3.97 0.00
N LEU A 47 7.30 3.89 -1.34
CA LEU A 47 6.20 4.39 -2.17
C LEU A 47 4.85 3.69 -1.92
N LEU A 48 4.85 2.50 -1.30
CA LEU A 48 3.63 1.77 -0.98
C LEU A 48 2.91 2.32 0.26
N VAL A 49 3.66 2.86 1.23
CA VAL A 49 3.10 3.28 2.53
C VAL A 49 3.28 4.77 2.82
N GLN A 50 4.42 5.36 2.44
CA GLN A 50 4.77 6.74 2.78
C GLN A 50 3.77 7.79 2.30
N PRO A 51 3.13 7.70 1.10
CA PRO A 51 2.12 8.65 0.67
C PRO A 51 0.94 8.75 1.65
N ALA A 52 0.36 7.60 2.04
CA ALA A 52 -0.74 7.56 3.00
C ALA A 52 -0.31 7.99 4.41
N PHE A 53 0.92 7.65 4.81
CA PHE A 53 1.48 8.06 6.09
C PHE A 53 1.65 9.57 6.17
N GLN A 54 2.23 10.22 5.16
CA GLN A 54 2.40 11.68 5.13
C GLN A 54 1.06 12.40 5.12
N LEU A 55 0.09 11.96 4.33
CA LEU A 55 -1.27 12.50 4.37
C LEU A 55 -1.89 12.38 5.77
N ALA A 56 -1.63 11.29 6.48
CA ALA A 56 -2.10 11.13 7.85
C ALA A 56 -1.36 12.04 8.84
N CYS A 57 -0.09 12.38 8.63
CA CYS A 57 0.63 13.37 9.42
C CYS A 57 0.07 14.79 9.23
N GLU A 58 -0.27 15.13 7.99
CA GLU A 58 -0.67 16.47 7.58
C GLU A 58 -2.17 16.74 7.81
N ASN A 59 -3.03 15.71 7.73
CA ASN A 59 -4.48 15.88 7.63
C ASN A 59 -5.26 15.02 8.62
N THR A 60 -5.96 15.67 9.55
CA THR A 60 -6.79 15.01 10.57
C THR A 60 -7.94 14.23 9.95
N ASP A 61 -8.57 14.73 8.87
CA ASP A 61 -9.67 14.04 8.20
C ASP A 61 -9.19 12.77 7.51
N TYR A 62 -7.94 12.78 6.99
CA TYR A 62 -7.34 11.58 6.43
C TYR A 62 -7.07 10.52 7.52
N ARG A 63 -6.65 10.93 8.72
CA ARG A 63 -6.55 10.03 9.89
C ARG A 63 -7.90 9.43 10.27
N CYS A 64 -8.97 10.25 10.28
CA CYS A 64 -10.32 9.76 10.54
C CYS A 64 -10.77 8.75 9.48
N TYR A 65 -10.44 8.99 8.22
CA TYR A 65 -10.69 8.04 7.13
C TYR A 65 -9.98 6.71 7.35
N ILE A 66 -8.69 6.70 7.70
CA ILE A 66 -7.96 5.46 7.99
C ILE A 66 -8.61 4.70 9.17
N LYS A 67 -8.99 5.41 10.25
CA LYS A 67 -9.71 4.81 11.40
C LYS A 67 -11.05 4.20 11.03
N ALA A 68 -11.79 4.83 10.13
CA ALA A 68 -13.12 4.38 9.75
C ALA A 68 -13.10 3.21 8.75
N PHE A 69 -12.14 3.23 7.80
CA PHE A 69 -12.18 2.35 6.62
C PHE A 69 -10.97 1.44 6.45
N GLY A 70 -9.88 1.64 7.20
CA GLY A 70 -8.66 0.85 7.06
C GLY A 70 -8.83 -0.65 7.32
N HIS A 71 -9.86 -1.04 8.10
CA HIS A 71 -10.19 -2.44 8.34
C HIS A 71 -10.94 -3.14 7.20
N LYS A 72 -11.43 -2.40 6.21
CA LYS A 72 -12.25 -2.95 5.12
C LYS A 72 -11.53 -4.06 4.34
N LEU A 73 -10.22 -3.89 4.10
CA LEU A 73 -9.39 -4.91 3.46
C LEU A 73 -9.22 -6.19 4.27
N ILE A 74 -9.40 -6.10 5.61
CA ILE A 74 -9.28 -7.26 6.50
C ILE A 74 -10.58 -8.07 6.48
N LEU A 75 -11.72 -7.39 6.33
CA LEU A 75 -13.06 -7.98 6.43
C LEU A 75 -13.67 -8.37 5.09
N THR A 76 -12.93 -8.24 3.98
CA THR A 76 -13.42 -8.62 2.66
C THR A 76 -12.70 -9.83 2.11
N ASP A 77 -13.43 -10.70 1.43
CA ASP A 77 -12.87 -11.83 0.67
C ASP A 77 -12.29 -11.38 -0.68
N ALA A 78 -12.58 -10.14 -1.12
CA ALA A 78 -12.02 -9.60 -2.34
C ALA A 78 -10.50 -9.47 -2.25
N SER A 79 -9.80 -9.81 -3.32
CA SER A 79 -8.37 -9.57 -3.42
C SER A 79 -8.06 -8.06 -3.45
N PRO A 80 -6.87 -7.63 -2.99
CA PRO A 80 -6.44 -6.25 -3.13
C PRO A 80 -6.49 -5.74 -4.58
N ALA A 81 -6.24 -6.60 -5.57
CA ALA A 81 -6.32 -6.26 -6.98
C ALA A 81 -7.78 -5.98 -7.43
N GLU A 82 -8.74 -6.80 -6.99
CA GLU A 82 -10.17 -6.57 -7.25
C GLU A 82 -10.67 -5.29 -6.57
N MET A 83 -10.23 -5.05 -5.33
CA MET A 83 -10.56 -3.80 -4.64
C MET A 83 -9.94 -2.58 -5.31
N ALA A 84 -8.69 -2.70 -5.77
CA ALA A 84 -8.03 -1.64 -6.54
C ALA A 84 -8.78 -1.35 -7.85
N ALA A 85 -9.28 -2.37 -8.53
CA ALA A 85 -10.06 -2.22 -9.76
C ALA A 85 -11.43 -1.55 -9.51
N SER A 86 -12.12 -1.93 -8.42
CA SER A 86 -13.48 -1.46 -8.13
C SER A 86 -13.53 -0.08 -7.46
N HIS A 87 -12.50 0.32 -6.71
CA HIS A 87 -12.50 1.55 -5.91
C HIS A 87 -11.41 2.56 -6.32
N GLY A 88 -10.75 2.37 -7.46
CA GLY A 88 -9.65 3.23 -7.91
C GLY A 88 -8.39 3.17 -7.03
N GLY A 89 -8.33 2.22 -6.09
CA GLY A 89 -7.19 2.00 -5.20
C GLY A 89 -5.94 1.62 -6.00
N GLY A 90 -4.83 2.27 -5.73
CA GLY A 90 -3.59 2.09 -6.47
C GLY A 90 -3.47 2.97 -7.72
N GLY A 91 -4.48 3.10 -8.55
CA GLY A 91 -4.49 3.94 -9.76
C GLY A 91 -3.24 3.86 -10.62
N VAL A 92 -2.94 4.93 -11.35
CA VAL A 92 -1.77 5.00 -12.24
C VAL A 92 -0.46 4.93 -11.44
N SER A 93 -0.32 5.73 -10.37
CA SER A 93 0.91 5.76 -9.57
C SER A 93 1.14 4.45 -8.80
N GLY A 94 0.08 3.76 -8.38
CA GLY A 94 0.19 2.43 -7.78
C GLY A 94 0.68 1.37 -8.74
N LYS A 95 0.17 1.37 -9.98
CA LYS A 95 0.65 0.49 -11.06
C LYS A 95 2.12 0.78 -11.40
N GLN A 96 2.51 2.05 -11.44
CA GLN A 96 3.89 2.46 -11.68
C GLN A 96 4.83 1.96 -10.58
N ALA A 97 4.51 2.18 -9.31
CA ALA A 97 5.29 1.68 -8.17
C ALA A 97 5.39 0.14 -8.19
N SER A 98 4.28 -0.56 -8.48
CA SER A 98 4.26 -2.01 -8.63
C SER A 98 5.14 -2.48 -9.80
N GLY A 99 5.14 -1.78 -10.93
CA GLY A 99 6.01 -2.06 -12.08
C GLY A 99 7.50 -1.91 -11.72
N MET A 100 7.87 -0.82 -11.04
CA MET A 100 9.23 -0.60 -10.55
C MET A 100 9.66 -1.73 -9.60
N LEU A 101 8.78 -2.11 -8.68
CA LEU A 101 9.07 -3.19 -7.73
C LEU A 101 9.25 -4.55 -8.43
N LYS A 102 8.42 -4.85 -9.43
CA LYS A 102 8.54 -6.07 -10.21
C LYS A 102 9.87 -6.16 -10.97
N LEU A 103 10.33 -5.04 -11.53
CA LEU A 103 11.65 -4.96 -12.19
C LEU A 103 12.82 -5.15 -11.20
N ALA A 104 12.68 -4.65 -9.98
CA ALA A 104 13.69 -4.79 -8.93
C ALA A 104 13.75 -6.21 -8.30
N LEU A 105 12.78 -7.08 -8.62
CA LEU A 105 12.63 -8.42 -8.03
C LEU A 105 12.63 -9.54 -9.09
N PRO A 106 13.69 -9.67 -9.92
CA PRO A 106 13.72 -10.63 -11.03
C PRO A 106 13.70 -12.09 -10.57
N HIS A 107 13.96 -12.36 -9.29
CA HIS A 107 13.92 -13.69 -8.69
C HIS A 107 12.49 -14.19 -8.40
N LEU A 108 11.48 -13.34 -8.52
CA LEU A 108 10.08 -13.72 -8.31
C LEU A 108 9.39 -13.93 -9.66
N ASP A 109 8.78 -15.09 -9.84
CA ASP A 109 7.83 -15.27 -10.94
C ASP A 109 6.56 -14.43 -10.74
N ALA A 110 5.74 -14.33 -11.77
CA ALA A 110 4.54 -13.48 -11.73
C ALA A 110 3.55 -13.90 -10.63
N ALA A 111 3.40 -15.18 -10.38
CA ALA A 111 2.47 -15.69 -9.36
C ALA A 111 3.00 -15.45 -7.93
N ALA A 112 4.29 -15.67 -7.70
CA ALA A 112 4.93 -15.34 -6.43
C ALA A 112 4.90 -13.84 -6.16
N TYR A 113 5.17 -13.02 -7.17
CA TYR A 113 5.06 -11.57 -7.07
C TYR A 113 3.63 -11.13 -6.69
N GLN A 114 2.60 -11.67 -7.38
CA GLN A 114 1.21 -11.33 -7.09
C GLN A 114 0.83 -11.69 -5.65
N ARG A 115 1.17 -12.88 -5.17
CA ARG A 115 0.92 -13.28 -3.77
C ARG A 115 1.57 -12.33 -2.77
N ARG A 116 2.79 -11.84 -3.07
CA ARG A 116 3.50 -10.90 -2.17
C ARG A 116 2.93 -9.49 -2.22
N ILE A 117 2.53 -8.99 -3.39
CA ILE A 117 1.90 -7.67 -3.46
C ILE A 117 0.55 -7.65 -2.73
N ASP A 118 -0.24 -8.73 -2.83
CA ASP A 118 -1.49 -8.87 -2.09
C ASP A 118 -1.25 -8.89 -0.57
N ALA A 119 -0.24 -9.63 -0.12
CA ALA A 119 0.16 -9.63 1.29
C ALA A 119 0.68 -8.26 1.75
N ALA A 120 1.48 -7.57 0.93
CA ALA A 120 2.01 -6.25 1.23
C ALA A 120 0.90 -5.20 1.38
N VAL A 121 -0.09 -5.20 0.47
CA VAL A 121 -1.23 -4.27 0.54
C VAL A 121 -2.05 -4.49 1.82
N ARG A 122 -2.31 -5.75 2.19
CA ARG A 122 -2.99 -6.09 3.45
C ARG A 122 -2.17 -5.67 4.66
N LEU A 123 -0.86 -5.93 4.67
CA LEU A 123 0.05 -5.52 5.73
C LEU A 123 0.04 -4.00 5.91
N CYS A 124 0.21 -3.23 4.84
CA CYS A 124 0.17 -1.77 4.89
C CYS A 124 -1.17 -1.26 5.45
N SER A 125 -2.28 -1.75 4.91
CA SER A 125 -3.62 -1.30 5.31
C SER A 125 -3.90 -1.60 6.78
N THR A 126 -3.60 -2.83 7.23
CA THR A 126 -3.79 -3.25 8.63
C THR A 126 -2.91 -2.46 9.59
N SER A 127 -1.62 -2.29 9.24
CA SER A 127 -0.67 -1.56 10.07
C SER A 127 -1.04 -0.09 10.19
N MET A 128 -1.40 0.56 9.09
CA MET A 128 -1.86 1.96 9.08
C MET A 128 -3.16 2.13 9.89
N TYR A 129 -4.12 1.21 9.76
CA TYR A 129 -5.34 1.20 10.57
C TYR A 129 -5.03 1.07 12.07
N HIS A 130 -4.17 0.13 12.46
CA HIS A 130 -3.77 -0.06 13.85
C HIS A 130 -3.03 1.17 14.38
N GLN A 131 -2.08 1.72 13.61
CA GLN A 131 -1.35 2.94 13.95
C GLN A 131 -2.30 4.11 14.18
N ALA A 132 -3.28 4.32 13.30
CA ALA A 132 -4.24 5.43 13.40
C ALA A 132 -5.06 5.41 14.69
N ARG A 133 -5.14 4.28 15.39
CA ARG A 133 -5.85 4.13 16.67
C ARG A 133 -4.99 4.45 17.89
N GLN A 134 -3.68 4.59 17.71
CA GLN A 134 -2.77 4.92 18.81
C GLN A 134 -2.85 6.40 19.18
N LYS A 135 -2.49 6.71 20.41
CA LYS A 135 -2.31 8.10 20.86
C LYS A 135 -1.09 8.69 20.14
N ASN A 136 -1.22 9.91 19.61
CA ASN A 136 -0.17 10.58 18.84
C ASN A 136 0.34 9.76 17.61
N ALA A 137 -0.55 9.03 16.98
CA ALA A 137 -0.29 8.02 15.95
C ALA A 137 0.64 8.47 14.81
N PHE A 138 0.58 9.75 14.41
CA PHE A 138 1.29 10.28 13.24
C PHE A 138 2.11 11.53 13.60
N SER A 139 2.73 11.53 14.78
CA SER A 139 3.60 12.63 15.22
C SER A 139 4.77 12.14 16.05
N GLY A 140 5.92 12.82 15.94
CA GLY A 140 7.14 12.53 16.65
C GLY A 140 7.83 11.23 16.25
N ASP A 141 8.93 10.91 16.92
CA ASP A 141 9.84 9.80 16.59
C ASP A 141 9.16 8.42 16.56
N GLN A 142 8.10 8.22 17.36
CA GLN A 142 7.35 6.96 17.37
C GLN A 142 6.59 6.73 16.05
N ALA A 143 6.09 7.79 15.43
CA ALA A 143 5.45 7.69 14.12
C ALA A 143 6.47 7.38 13.02
N GLU A 144 7.64 7.99 13.07
CA GLU A 144 8.73 7.70 12.14
C GLU A 144 9.27 6.28 12.31
N LEU A 145 9.46 5.84 13.56
CA LEU A 145 9.84 4.46 13.86
C LEU A 145 8.83 3.47 13.29
N PHE A 146 7.53 3.73 13.43
CA PHE A 146 6.49 2.92 12.81
C PHE A 146 6.64 2.84 11.28
N LEU A 147 6.82 3.99 10.61
CA LEU A 147 6.98 4.04 9.15
C LEU A 147 8.19 3.21 8.70
N HIS A 148 9.34 3.45 9.30
CA HIS A 148 10.58 2.75 8.96
C HIS A 148 10.49 1.24 9.23
N SER A 149 9.90 0.84 10.36
CA SER A 149 9.70 -0.58 10.68
C SER A 149 8.76 -1.27 9.70
N LEU A 150 7.70 -0.58 9.23
CA LEU A 150 6.82 -1.12 8.22
C LEU A 150 7.50 -1.26 6.86
N VAL A 151 8.34 -0.29 6.48
CA VAL A 151 9.16 -0.39 5.26
C VAL A 151 10.16 -1.55 5.37
N ASP A 152 10.80 -1.75 6.53
CA ASP A 152 11.70 -2.90 6.76
C ASP A 152 10.97 -4.23 6.59
N ALA A 153 9.76 -4.34 7.13
CA ALA A 153 8.93 -5.55 6.97
C ALA A 153 8.56 -5.80 5.51
N LEU A 154 8.23 -4.76 4.73
CA LEU A 154 7.97 -4.88 3.31
C LEU A 154 9.21 -5.33 2.52
N VAL A 155 10.37 -4.76 2.82
CA VAL A 155 11.64 -5.19 2.20
C VAL A 155 11.89 -6.66 2.48
N GLY A 156 11.73 -7.11 3.72
CA GLY A 156 11.86 -8.53 4.10
C GLY A 156 10.88 -9.42 3.33
N LEU A 157 9.61 -9.01 3.24
CA LEU A 157 8.57 -9.72 2.51
C LEU A 157 8.92 -9.92 1.02
N PHE A 158 9.43 -8.86 0.36
CA PHE A 158 9.73 -8.91 -1.06
C PHE A 158 11.07 -9.57 -1.38
N SER A 159 12.08 -9.41 -0.52
CA SER A 159 13.43 -9.92 -0.75
C SER A 159 13.62 -11.39 -0.35
N ALA A 160 12.72 -11.97 0.44
CA ALA A 160 12.82 -13.35 0.87
C ALA A 160 12.81 -14.31 -0.34
N ALA A 161 13.62 -15.37 -0.31
CA ALA A 161 13.56 -16.43 -1.31
C ALA A 161 12.21 -17.18 -1.24
N VAL A 162 11.75 -17.71 -2.36
CA VAL A 162 10.62 -18.66 -2.38
C VAL A 162 11.12 -20.00 -1.83
N SER A 163 10.46 -20.55 -0.81
CA SER A 163 10.87 -21.82 -0.24
C SER A 163 10.63 -22.98 -1.21
N PRO A 164 11.42 -24.08 -1.11
CA PRO A 164 11.19 -25.27 -1.93
C PRO A 164 9.77 -25.85 -1.78
N GLN A 165 9.20 -25.78 -0.57
CA GLN A 165 7.85 -26.24 -0.29
C GLN A 165 6.81 -25.40 -1.04
N THR A 166 6.95 -24.07 -1.02
CA THR A 166 6.07 -23.16 -1.75
C THR A 166 6.18 -23.37 -3.26
N GLN A 167 7.41 -23.54 -3.76
CA GLN A 167 7.65 -23.78 -5.19
C GLN A 167 7.02 -25.09 -5.64
N ALA A 168 7.23 -26.18 -4.91
CA ALA A 168 6.67 -27.50 -5.23
C ALA A 168 5.13 -27.50 -5.27
N LEU A 169 4.48 -26.76 -4.37
CA LEU A 169 3.02 -26.60 -4.38
C LEU A 169 2.55 -25.72 -5.54
N ALA A 170 3.24 -24.62 -5.82
CA ALA A 170 2.91 -23.74 -6.93
C ALA A 170 2.98 -24.46 -8.28
N ASP A 171 3.96 -25.35 -8.46
CA ASP A 171 4.12 -26.12 -9.70
C ASP A 171 3.05 -27.20 -9.87
N LYS A 172 2.46 -27.72 -8.80
CA LYS A 172 1.32 -28.65 -8.86
C LYS A 172 0.00 -27.96 -9.19
N LEU A 173 -0.11 -26.67 -9.02
CA LEU A 173 -1.33 -25.88 -9.21
C LEU A 173 -1.38 -25.17 -10.58
N LYS A 174 -0.34 -25.32 -11.39
CA LYS A 174 -0.27 -24.86 -12.79
C LYS A 174 -0.95 -25.85 -13.73
#